data_7b46dd961afad34d88509193ae31888a
#
_entry.id   7b46dd961afad34d88509193ae31888a
#
_cell.length_a   1.000
_cell.length_b   1.000
_cell.length_c   1.000
_cell.angle_alpha   90.00
_cell.angle_beta   90.00
_cell.angle_gamma   90.00
#
_symmetry.space_group_name_H-M   'P 1'
#
loop_
_entity.id
_entity.type
_entity.pdbx_description
1 polymer ?
#
loop_
_entity_poly.entity_id
_entity_poly.type
_entity_poly.pdbx_seq_one_letter_code
_entity_poly.pdbx_strand_id
1 'polypeptide(L)'
;MDFALGETADMLRQTVRDFAAAEIAPRAETIDRENSFPRDLWPRLGELGLFGVTVSEDYGGAAMGYVEQVVAVEEISRASASVGLSYGVHATLCINHLFRFGTEPQKRKYLPRLLSGEWVGALAMSEPAAGSDVLAMATRAEKKGNRYVLNGTKMWITNGPVADFLIVYAKTGDPQDRRGITAFLIERSFKGFSTAQKLDKLGMRGSDTGELVFQNCEVPEENVLGGLDQGLRVLMSGLDYERVVLSAGPVGIMQACMDLVLPYVRQRKQFGQAIGEFELMQGKLADMDTTLNACRAYVYAVARQCDAGTVTRKDAAGVILYTAERATHMSLQAIQALGGMGYMNEMPAGRLLRDAKLYEIGAGTSEIRRMLIGRELFEGRE
;
A
#
# COMPACT_ATOMS: atom_id res chain seq x y z
N MET A 1 -6.08 20.20 -13.47
CA MET A 1 -7.54 20.01 -13.20
C MET A 1 -7.74 20.19 -11.71
N ASP A 2 -8.71 21.00 -11.31
CA ASP A 2 -9.11 21.13 -9.91
C ASP A 2 -10.14 20.03 -9.59
N PHE A 3 -9.88 19.25 -8.54
CA PHE A 3 -10.78 18.17 -8.10
C PHE A 3 -11.65 18.57 -6.90
N ALA A 4 -11.56 19.83 -6.45
CA ALA A 4 -12.33 20.39 -5.34
C ALA A 4 -12.32 19.48 -4.09
N LEU A 5 -11.13 19.10 -3.61
CA LEU A 5 -10.97 18.20 -2.47
C LEU A 5 -11.22 18.91 -1.14
N GLY A 6 -11.16 20.23 -1.10
CA GLY A 6 -11.31 21.05 0.09
C GLY A 6 -9.98 21.49 0.70
N GLU A 7 -10.06 22.53 1.53
CA GLU A 7 -8.89 23.21 2.08
C GLU A 7 -7.99 22.26 2.90
N THR A 8 -8.57 21.37 3.69
CA THR A 8 -7.83 20.40 4.52
C THR A 8 -6.97 19.46 3.65
N ALA A 9 -7.56 18.89 2.60
CA ALA A 9 -6.85 17.99 1.69
C ALA A 9 -5.76 18.74 0.90
N ASP A 10 -6.02 19.99 0.51
CA ASP A 10 -5.05 20.81 -0.22
C ASP A 10 -3.86 21.23 0.67
N MET A 11 -4.10 21.60 1.93
CA MET A 11 -3.06 21.88 2.92
C MET A 11 -2.22 20.63 3.22
N LEU A 12 -2.86 19.48 3.42
CA LEU A 12 -2.17 18.22 3.64
C LEU A 12 -1.31 17.86 2.42
N ARG A 13 -1.87 17.98 1.20
CA ARG A 13 -1.13 17.78 -0.05
C ARG A 13 0.16 18.60 -0.10
N GLN A 14 0.07 19.89 0.21
CA GLN A 14 1.23 20.76 0.18
C GLN A 14 2.26 20.34 1.22
N THR A 15 1.83 20.07 2.45
CA THR A 15 2.72 19.63 3.54
C THR A 15 3.45 18.32 3.18
N VAL A 16 2.71 17.32 2.68
CA VAL A 16 3.29 16.03 2.30
C VAL A 16 4.22 16.17 1.10
N ARG A 17 3.85 16.98 0.12
CA ARG A 17 4.68 17.25 -1.08
C ARG A 17 6.00 17.89 -0.70
N ASP A 18 5.99 18.92 0.14
CA ASP A 18 7.20 19.63 0.57
C ASP A 18 8.12 18.69 1.36
N PHE A 19 7.57 17.92 2.28
CA PHE A 19 8.31 16.88 3.01
C PHE A 19 8.89 15.84 2.06
N ALA A 20 8.09 15.29 1.16
CA ALA A 20 8.52 14.24 0.24
C ALA A 20 9.61 14.73 -0.74
N ALA A 21 9.50 15.98 -1.19
CA ALA A 21 10.51 16.60 -2.05
C ALA A 21 11.84 16.84 -1.31
N ALA A 22 11.80 17.24 -0.04
CA ALA A 22 12.99 17.52 0.76
C ALA A 22 13.66 16.24 1.29
N GLU A 23 12.90 15.24 1.73
CA GLU A 23 13.40 14.15 2.54
C GLU A 23 13.36 12.78 1.84
N ILE A 24 12.45 12.56 0.89
CA ILE A 24 12.26 11.26 0.23
C ILE A 24 12.88 11.26 -1.17
N ALA A 25 12.53 12.23 -2.01
CA ALA A 25 12.94 12.27 -3.41
C ALA A 25 14.47 12.23 -3.61
N PRO A 26 15.29 12.97 -2.83
CA PRO A 26 16.75 12.94 -2.99
C PRO A 26 17.37 11.57 -2.67
N ARG A 27 16.68 10.75 -1.90
CA ARG A 27 17.16 9.43 -1.43
C ARG A 27 16.59 8.26 -2.25
N ALA A 28 15.60 8.51 -3.12
CA ALA A 28 14.82 7.46 -3.78
C ALA A 28 15.68 6.52 -4.64
N GLU A 29 16.71 7.03 -5.33
CA GLU A 29 17.65 6.23 -6.11
C GLU A 29 18.52 5.33 -5.21
N THR A 30 19.06 5.88 -4.15
CA THR A 30 19.90 5.13 -3.18
C THR A 30 19.08 4.05 -2.48
N ILE A 31 17.86 4.38 -2.05
CA ILE A 31 16.91 3.43 -1.45
C ILE A 31 16.65 2.25 -2.40
N ASP A 32 16.39 2.51 -3.69
CA ASP A 32 16.16 1.46 -4.70
C ASP A 32 17.43 0.63 -4.91
N ARG A 33 18.58 1.26 -5.15
CA ARG A 33 19.85 0.60 -5.42
C ARG A 33 20.26 -0.31 -4.26
N GLU A 34 20.18 0.16 -3.03
CA GLU A 34 20.59 -0.55 -1.83
C GLU A 34 19.56 -1.55 -1.32
N ASN A 35 18.34 -1.54 -1.91
CA ASN A 35 17.23 -2.35 -1.44
C ASN A 35 17.01 -2.17 0.07
N SER A 36 16.97 -0.93 0.55
CA SER A 36 17.01 -0.60 1.97
C SER A 36 15.81 0.21 2.41
N PHE A 37 15.13 -0.28 3.47
CA PHE A 37 14.01 0.42 4.10
C PHE A 37 14.52 1.65 4.87
N PRO A 38 14.02 2.86 4.59
CA PRO A 38 14.49 4.08 5.24
C PRO A 38 13.83 4.28 6.61
N ARG A 39 14.24 3.50 7.60
CA ARG A 39 13.66 3.48 8.96
C ARG A 39 13.63 4.86 9.63
N ASP A 40 14.60 5.70 9.36
CA ASP A 40 14.71 7.06 9.91
C ASP A 40 13.60 8.01 9.44
N LEU A 41 12.94 7.72 8.33
CA LEU A 41 11.77 8.48 7.88
C LEU A 41 10.51 8.19 8.72
N TRP A 42 10.44 7.04 9.42
CA TRP A 42 9.24 6.63 10.12
C TRP A 42 8.83 7.60 11.24
N PRO A 43 9.70 7.93 12.21
CA PRO A 43 9.36 8.92 13.22
C PRO A 43 8.96 10.28 12.62
N ARG A 44 9.62 10.69 11.53
CA ARG A 44 9.36 11.96 10.88
C ARG A 44 7.98 12.00 10.20
N LEU A 45 7.53 10.89 9.60
CA LEU A 45 6.16 10.75 9.08
C LEU A 45 5.14 10.74 10.22
N GLY A 46 5.50 10.16 11.37
CA GLY A 46 4.70 10.19 12.60
C GLY A 46 4.55 11.60 13.17
N GLU A 47 5.63 12.39 13.24
CA GLU A 47 5.62 13.78 13.67
C GLU A 47 4.70 14.67 12.83
N LEU A 48 4.55 14.36 11.54
CA LEU A 48 3.59 15.01 10.65
C LEU A 48 2.15 14.48 10.79
N GLY A 49 1.89 13.53 11.71
CA GLY A 49 0.57 12.94 11.91
C GLY A 49 0.10 12.00 10.78
N LEU A 50 0.97 11.68 9.82
CA LEU A 50 0.57 10.98 8.58
C LEU A 50 0.13 9.53 8.81
N PHE A 51 0.57 8.87 9.88
CA PHE A 51 0.11 7.52 10.20
C PHE A 51 -1.29 7.48 10.81
N GLY A 52 -1.75 8.60 11.37
CA GLY A 52 -3.03 8.72 12.05
C GLY A 52 -4.11 9.48 11.26
N VAL A 53 -3.97 9.68 9.96
CA VAL A 53 -4.90 10.48 9.15
C VAL A 53 -6.37 10.07 9.40
N THR A 54 -6.69 8.77 9.38
CA THR A 54 -8.05 8.26 9.56
C THR A 54 -8.37 7.79 10.98
N VAL A 55 -7.49 8.04 11.95
CA VAL A 55 -7.66 7.65 13.36
C VAL A 55 -8.22 8.81 14.15
N SER A 56 -9.12 8.53 15.11
CA SER A 56 -9.71 9.53 16.02
C SER A 56 -8.65 10.24 16.87
N GLU A 57 -8.90 11.50 17.18
CA GLU A 57 -8.08 12.32 18.11
C GLU A 57 -7.94 11.69 19.49
N ASP A 58 -8.92 10.90 19.95
CA ASP A 58 -8.87 10.18 21.24
C ASP A 58 -7.66 9.25 21.36
N TYR A 59 -7.08 8.85 20.25
CA TYR A 59 -5.90 7.98 20.18
C TYR A 59 -4.66 8.71 19.62
N GLY A 60 -4.75 10.01 19.41
CA GLY A 60 -3.66 10.82 18.82
C GLY A 60 -3.64 10.85 17.31
N GLY A 61 -4.75 10.49 16.65
CA GLY A 61 -4.92 10.63 15.21
C GLY A 61 -5.39 12.03 14.79
N ALA A 62 -5.55 12.23 13.49
CA ALA A 62 -5.99 13.51 12.90
C ALA A 62 -7.50 13.58 12.61
N ALA A 63 -8.23 12.49 12.77
CA ALA A 63 -9.66 12.35 12.49
C ALA A 63 -10.08 12.88 11.09
N MET A 64 -9.20 12.79 10.10
CA MET A 64 -9.47 13.13 8.70
C MET A 64 -10.09 11.93 7.96
N GLY A 65 -10.34 12.11 6.66
CA GLY A 65 -10.94 11.08 5.81
C GLY A 65 -9.95 10.27 4.97
N TYR A 66 -10.53 9.40 4.16
CA TYR A 66 -9.78 8.61 3.17
C TYR A 66 -9.37 9.45 1.95
N VAL A 67 -10.03 10.58 1.67
CA VAL A 67 -9.57 11.55 0.67
C VAL A 67 -8.19 12.08 1.06
N GLU A 68 -8.00 12.48 2.29
CA GLU A 68 -6.71 12.93 2.82
C GLU A 68 -5.68 11.80 2.83
N GLN A 69 -6.11 10.58 3.18
CA GLN A 69 -5.23 9.42 3.18
C GLN A 69 -4.70 9.08 1.77
N VAL A 70 -5.55 9.12 0.73
CA VAL A 70 -5.09 8.88 -0.66
C VAL A 70 -4.21 10.01 -1.16
N VAL A 71 -4.45 11.26 -0.76
CA VAL A 71 -3.59 12.40 -1.07
C VAL A 71 -2.18 12.20 -0.49
N ALA A 72 -2.07 11.76 0.75
CA ALA A 72 -0.78 11.48 1.37
C ALA A 72 -0.03 10.34 0.64
N VAL A 73 -0.72 9.23 0.31
CA VAL A 73 -0.11 8.11 -0.45
C VAL A 73 0.35 8.58 -1.84
N GLU A 74 -0.43 9.39 -2.53
CA GLU A 74 -0.10 9.93 -3.86
C GLU A 74 1.21 10.72 -3.82
N GLU A 75 1.32 11.72 -2.92
CA GLU A 75 2.49 12.59 -2.86
C GLU A 75 3.76 11.87 -2.37
N ILE A 76 3.65 10.96 -1.39
CA ILE A 76 4.78 10.11 -0.97
C ILE A 76 5.23 9.21 -2.13
N SER A 77 4.27 8.57 -2.83
CA SER A 77 4.58 7.66 -3.94
C SER A 77 5.16 8.37 -5.16
N ARG A 78 4.80 9.65 -5.38
CA ARG A 78 5.42 10.51 -6.39
C ARG A 78 6.91 10.68 -6.17
N ALA A 79 7.34 10.81 -4.91
CA ALA A 79 8.76 10.91 -4.55
C ALA A 79 9.46 9.54 -4.54
N SER A 80 8.81 8.52 -3.93
CA SER A 80 9.27 7.13 -3.90
C SER A 80 8.09 6.19 -3.70
N ALA A 81 7.77 5.41 -4.73
CA ALA A 81 6.66 4.46 -4.66
C ALA A 81 6.88 3.36 -3.61
N SER A 82 8.13 2.96 -3.37
CA SER A 82 8.44 1.97 -2.34
C SER A 82 8.21 2.48 -0.92
N VAL A 83 8.51 3.75 -0.65
CA VAL A 83 8.18 4.41 0.63
C VAL A 83 6.68 4.56 0.76
N GLY A 84 5.99 4.98 -0.32
CA GLY A 84 4.52 5.10 -0.36
C GLY A 84 3.80 3.79 -0.12
N LEU A 85 4.32 2.67 -0.65
CA LEU A 85 3.78 1.32 -0.38
C LEU A 85 3.91 0.95 1.11
N SER A 86 5.11 1.10 1.67
CA SER A 86 5.36 0.79 3.09
C SER A 86 4.53 1.67 4.03
N TYR A 87 4.40 2.96 3.70
CA TYR A 87 3.53 3.89 4.39
C TYR A 87 2.06 3.43 4.33
N GLY A 88 1.55 3.12 3.14
CA GLY A 88 0.16 2.68 2.93
C GLY A 88 -0.17 1.40 3.69
N VAL A 89 0.73 0.41 3.70
CA VAL A 89 0.57 -0.83 4.47
C VAL A 89 0.53 -0.54 5.97
N HIS A 90 1.44 0.28 6.47
CA HIS A 90 1.48 0.65 7.89
C HIS A 90 0.20 1.37 8.33
N ALA A 91 -0.18 2.44 7.63
CA ALA A 91 -1.33 3.27 7.98
C ALA A 91 -2.67 2.54 7.75
N THR A 92 -2.83 1.82 6.64
CA THR A 92 -4.14 1.26 6.25
C THR A 92 -4.32 -0.19 6.65
N LEU A 93 -3.35 -1.08 6.37
CA LEU A 93 -3.48 -2.49 6.71
C LEU A 93 -3.20 -2.80 8.17
N CYS A 94 -2.36 -2.01 8.84
CA CYS A 94 -2.03 -2.24 10.24
C CYS A 94 -2.84 -1.31 11.16
N ILE A 95 -2.61 -0.01 11.11
CA ILE A 95 -3.23 0.95 12.03
C ILE A 95 -4.75 0.99 11.87
N ASN A 96 -5.26 1.11 10.64
CA ASN A 96 -6.70 1.20 10.41
C ASN A 96 -7.44 -0.08 10.81
N HIS A 97 -6.85 -1.29 10.57
CA HIS A 97 -7.44 -2.53 11.06
C HIS A 97 -7.50 -2.58 12.60
N LEU A 98 -6.40 -2.21 13.26
CA LEU A 98 -6.38 -2.13 14.72
C LEU A 98 -7.39 -1.11 15.26
N PHE A 99 -7.46 0.06 14.63
CA PHE A 99 -8.43 1.11 15.04
C PHE A 99 -9.88 0.66 14.89
N ARG A 100 -10.22 -0.03 13.77
CA ARG A 100 -11.60 -0.45 13.48
C ARG A 100 -12.05 -1.69 14.26
N PHE A 101 -11.16 -2.61 14.55
CA PHE A 101 -11.51 -3.93 15.12
C PHE A 101 -10.89 -4.21 16.49
N GLY A 102 -9.95 -3.41 16.94
CA GLY A 102 -9.32 -3.55 18.24
C GLY A 102 -10.26 -3.21 19.41
N THR A 103 -10.07 -3.91 20.51
CA THR A 103 -10.68 -3.53 21.79
C THR A 103 -10.02 -2.26 22.32
N GLU A 104 -10.70 -1.57 23.26
CA GLU A 104 -10.14 -0.36 23.88
C GLU A 104 -8.73 -0.57 24.48
N PRO A 105 -8.49 -1.65 25.25
CA PRO A 105 -7.15 -1.94 25.76
C PRO A 105 -6.11 -2.14 24.64
N GLN A 106 -6.47 -2.84 23.53
CA GLN A 106 -5.58 -3.04 22.39
C GLN A 106 -5.22 -1.72 21.71
N LYS A 107 -6.21 -0.86 21.45
CA LYS A 107 -5.99 0.45 20.84
C LYS A 107 -5.07 1.31 21.69
N ARG A 108 -5.33 1.44 23.00
CA ARG A 108 -4.50 2.23 23.90
C ARG A 108 -3.09 1.68 24.07
N LYS A 109 -2.92 0.37 23.96
CA LYS A 109 -1.60 -0.27 24.04
C LYS A 109 -0.74 -0.01 22.80
N TYR A 110 -1.32 -0.13 21.60
CA TYR A 110 -0.54 -0.23 20.39
C TYR A 110 -0.57 1.02 19.50
N LEU A 111 -1.71 1.75 19.42
CA LEU A 111 -1.81 2.91 18.53
C LEU A 111 -0.76 3.99 18.79
N PRO A 112 -0.45 4.39 20.03
CA PRO A 112 0.50 5.49 20.25
C PRO A 112 1.87 5.25 19.61
N ARG A 113 2.42 4.03 19.72
CA ARG A 113 3.73 3.69 19.13
C ARG A 113 3.69 3.54 17.62
N LEU A 114 2.57 3.09 17.08
CA LEU A 114 2.37 2.99 15.64
C LEU A 114 2.17 4.38 15.01
N LEU A 115 1.40 5.25 15.65
CA LEU A 115 1.12 6.61 15.17
C LEU A 115 2.35 7.51 15.22
N SER A 116 3.20 7.35 16.23
CA SER A 116 4.47 8.09 16.33
C SER A 116 5.55 7.61 15.37
N GLY A 117 5.36 6.44 14.73
CA GLY A 117 6.40 5.81 13.91
C GLY A 117 7.55 5.17 14.70
N GLU A 118 7.43 5.09 16.05
CA GLU A 118 8.36 4.30 16.88
C GLU A 118 8.34 2.84 16.43
N TRP A 119 7.14 2.31 16.18
CA TRP A 119 6.93 0.97 15.67
C TRP A 119 6.51 0.96 14.21
N VAL A 120 7.04 0.01 13.45
CA VAL A 120 6.61 -0.31 12.10
C VAL A 120 5.58 -1.42 12.16
N GLY A 121 4.44 -1.21 11.49
CA GLY A 121 3.35 -2.19 11.39
C GLY A 121 3.35 -2.92 10.06
N ALA A 122 2.91 -4.20 10.10
CA ALA A 122 2.70 -5.03 8.93
C ALA A 122 1.41 -5.86 9.06
N LEU A 123 0.95 -6.43 7.94
CA LEU A 123 -0.12 -7.43 7.91
C LEU A 123 0.35 -8.69 7.20
N ALA A 124 0.18 -9.84 7.83
CA ALA A 124 0.67 -11.11 7.36
C ALA A 124 -0.48 -12.11 7.06
N MET A 125 -0.83 -12.20 5.79
CA MET A 125 -1.93 -13.03 5.29
C MET A 125 -1.40 -14.13 4.37
N SER A 126 -0.66 -13.76 3.33
CA SER A 126 -0.20 -14.65 2.26
C SER A 126 0.80 -15.69 2.75
N GLU A 127 0.78 -16.86 2.12
CA GLU A 127 1.71 -17.96 2.36
C GLU A 127 2.31 -18.47 1.04
N PRO A 128 3.41 -19.23 1.05
CA PRO A 128 4.03 -19.75 -0.18
C PRO A 128 3.04 -20.47 -1.10
N ALA A 129 2.08 -21.22 -0.54
CA ALA A 129 1.07 -21.96 -1.29
C ALA A 129 -0.33 -21.30 -1.32
N ALA A 130 -0.51 -20.12 -0.69
CA ALA A 130 -1.79 -19.43 -0.56
C ALA A 130 -1.63 -17.91 -0.77
N GLY A 131 -1.51 -17.51 -2.04
CA GLY A 131 -1.49 -16.11 -2.47
C GLY A 131 -2.90 -15.62 -2.82
N SER A 132 -3.36 -15.87 -4.05
CA SER A 132 -4.72 -15.48 -4.50
C SER A 132 -5.81 -16.23 -3.76
N ASP A 133 -5.62 -17.52 -3.44
CA ASP A 133 -6.51 -18.31 -2.59
C ASP A 133 -6.07 -18.22 -1.11
N VAL A 134 -6.22 -17.05 -0.51
CA VAL A 134 -5.80 -16.82 0.89
C VAL A 134 -6.55 -17.69 1.90
N LEU A 135 -7.73 -18.19 1.56
CA LEU A 135 -8.50 -19.08 2.43
C LEU A 135 -7.90 -20.49 2.52
N ALA A 136 -6.99 -20.84 1.62
CA ALA A 136 -6.21 -22.08 1.66
C ALA A 136 -4.97 -22.00 2.57
N MET A 137 -4.82 -20.92 3.38
CA MET A 137 -3.69 -20.79 4.30
C MET A 137 -3.56 -22.00 5.22
N ALA A 138 -2.31 -22.36 5.52
CA ALA A 138 -1.96 -23.51 6.35
C ALA A 138 -1.50 -23.12 7.78
N THR A 139 -1.11 -21.88 8.01
CA THR A 139 -0.74 -21.39 9.34
C THR A 139 -1.86 -21.63 10.34
N ARG A 140 -1.53 -22.25 11.46
CA ARG A 140 -2.49 -22.67 12.50
C ARG A 140 -2.19 -21.98 13.82
N ALA A 141 -3.26 -21.76 14.60
CA ALA A 141 -3.20 -21.28 15.96
C ALA A 141 -4.00 -22.20 16.87
N GLU A 142 -3.32 -22.92 17.74
CA GLU A 142 -3.94 -23.85 18.70
C GLU A 142 -4.09 -23.17 20.06
N LYS A 143 -5.29 -23.26 20.67
CA LYS A 143 -5.51 -22.72 22.01
C LYS A 143 -4.86 -23.61 23.07
N LYS A 144 -4.03 -23.01 23.93
CA LYS A 144 -3.37 -23.68 25.09
C LYS A 144 -3.50 -22.82 26.33
N GLY A 145 -4.50 -23.11 27.15
CA GLY A 145 -4.82 -22.33 28.34
C GLY A 145 -5.29 -20.91 27.96
N ASN A 146 -4.58 -19.89 28.42
CA ASN A 146 -4.86 -18.46 28.18
C ASN A 146 -4.08 -17.87 26.98
N ARG A 147 -3.57 -18.72 26.11
CA ARG A 147 -2.78 -18.31 24.92
C ARG A 147 -3.09 -19.15 23.70
N TYR A 148 -2.66 -18.67 22.54
CA TYR A 148 -2.61 -19.41 21.29
C TYR A 148 -1.15 -19.71 20.93
N VAL A 149 -0.91 -20.87 20.31
CA VAL A 149 0.40 -21.27 19.81
C VAL A 149 0.31 -21.33 18.29
N LEU A 150 1.00 -20.39 17.63
CA LEU A 150 1.00 -20.27 16.18
C LEU A 150 2.15 -21.07 15.57
N ASN A 151 1.84 -21.81 14.51
CA ASN A 151 2.82 -22.54 13.69
C ASN A 151 2.49 -22.34 12.20
N GLY A 152 3.51 -21.94 11.41
CA GLY A 152 3.38 -21.75 9.98
C GLY A 152 4.37 -20.71 9.44
N THR A 153 4.22 -20.39 8.17
CA THR A 153 5.09 -19.45 7.44
C THR A 153 4.23 -18.50 6.62
N LYS A 154 4.56 -17.20 6.69
CA LYS A 154 3.96 -16.16 5.85
C LYS A 154 4.99 -15.67 4.84
N MET A 155 4.54 -15.38 3.61
CA MET A 155 5.41 -15.02 2.50
C MET A 155 4.96 -13.72 1.84
N TRP A 156 5.93 -12.97 1.30
CA TRP A 156 5.75 -11.68 0.63
C TRP A 156 5.15 -10.59 1.53
N ILE A 157 5.53 -10.59 2.82
CA ILE A 157 4.96 -9.65 3.78
C ILE A 157 5.70 -8.32 3.71
N THR A 158 5.03 -7.30 3.20
CA THR A 158 5.49 -5.92 3.17
C THR A 158 5.70 -5.40 4.59
N ASN A 159 6.80 -4.71 4.83
CA ASN A 159 7.31 -4.30 6.14
C ASN A 159 7.66 -5.46 7.09
N GLY A 160 7.35 -6.71 6.75
CA GLY A 160 7.54 -7.86 7.64
C GLY A 160 8.93 -7.98 8.26
N PRO A 161 10.03 -7.86 7.49
CA PRO A 161 11.39 -7.94 8.03
C PRO A 161 11.74 -6.88 9.07
N VAL A 162 11.11 -5.69 8.99
CA VAL A 162 11.37 -4.54 9.85
C VAL A 162 10.25 -4.25 10.84
N ALA A 163 9.13 -4.99 10.76
CA ALA A 163 7.95 -4.76 11.60
C ALA A 163 8.25 -5.03 13.08
N ASP A 164 7.77 -4.15 13.94
CA ASP A 164 7.72 -4.32 15.40
C ASP A 164 6.37 -4.92 15.84
N PHE A 165 5.34 -4.72 15.02
CA PHE A 165 3.97 -5.13 15.26
C PHE A 165 3.35 -5.68 13.97
N LEU A 166 2.61 -6.79 14.08
CA LEU A 166 1.99 -7.46 12.95
C LEU A 166 0.56 -7.87 13.27
N ILE A 167 -0.32 -7.76 12.27
CA ILE A 167 -1.61 -8.44 12.26
C ILE A 167 -1.44 -9.72 11.43
N VAL A 168 -1.60 -10.87 12.08
CA VAL A 168 -1.33 -12.19 11.47
C VAL A 168 -2.62 -13.00 11.44
N TYR A 169 -2.94 -13.55 10.28
CA TYR A 169 -4.11 -14.42 10.11
C TYR A 169 -3.69 -15.88 10.17
N ALA A 170 -4.39 -16.67 11.00
CA ALA A 170 -4.15 -18.10 11.17
C ALA A 170 -5.48 -18.87 11.35
N LYS A 171 -5.49 -20.14 10.99
CA LYS A 171 -6.63 -21.03 11.23
C LYS A 171 -6.70 -21.41 12.71
N THR A 172 -7.88 -21.28 13.29
CA THR A 172 -8.20 -21.63 14.69
C THR A 172 -9.20 -22.79 14.78
N GLY A 173 -9.99 -23.01 13.75
CA GLY A 173 -11.01 -24.08 13.69
C GLY A 173 -10.50 -25.38 13.04
N ASP A 174 -11.46 -26.19 12.56
CA ASP A 174 -11.16 -27.40 11.80
C ASP A 174 -10.25 -27.08 10.59
N PRO A 175 -9.21 -27.88 10.33
CA PRO A 175 -8.36 -27.71 9.16
C PRO A 175 -9.12 -27.63 7.83
N GLN A 176 -10.26 -28.32 7.74
CA GLN A 176 -11.11 -28.36 6.55
C GLN A 176 -12.07 -27.14 6.46
N ASP A 177 -12.32 -26.45 7.58
CA ASP A 177 -13.10 -25.22 7.56
C ASP A 177 -12.25 -24.08 6.98
N ARG A 178 -12.61 -23.66 5.77
CA ARG A 178 -11.94 -22.54 5.11
C ARG A 178 -12.22 -21.18 5.76
N ARG A 179 -13.21 -21.07 6.66
CA ARG A 179 -13.68 -19.84 7.28
C ARG A 179 -13.23 -19.67 8.74
N GLY A 180 -12.80 -20.75 9.40
CA GLY A 180 -12.29 -20.73 10.78
C GLY A 180 -10.93 -20.04 10.88
N ILE A 181 -10.88 -18.74 10.58
CA ILE A 181 -9.68 -17.92 10.57
C ILE A 181 -9.81 -16.83 11.64
N THR A 182 -8.74 -16.62 12.40
CA THR A 182 -8.63 -15.57 13.42
C THR A 182 -7.46 -14.64 13.09
N ALA A 183 -7.64 -13.35 13.37
CA ALA A 183 -6.57 -12.35 13.30
C ALA A 183 -5.92 -12.19 14.68
N PHE A 184 -4.58 -12.16 14.72
CA PHE A 184 -3.78 -12.05 15.92
C PHE A 184 -2.88 -10.82 15.86
N LEU A 185 -2.75 -10.11 16.97
CA LEU A 185 -1.79 -9.03 17.17
C LEU A 185 -0.47 -9.63 17.68
N ILE A 186 0.57 -9.56 16.89
CA ILE A 186 1.88 -10.15 17.18
C ILE A 186 2.90 -9.03 17.40
N GLU A 187 3.59 -9.06 18.53
CA GLU A 187 4.76 -8.22 18.77
C GLU A 187 6.03 -8.96 18.30
N ARG A 188 6.99 -8.23 17.75
CA ARG A 188 8.27 -8.80 17.31
C ARG A 188 9.00 -9.59 18.40
N SER A 189 8.78 -9.21 19.66
CA SER A 189 9.37 -9.84 20.84
C SER A 189 8.78 -11.20 21.22
N PHE A 190 7.66 -11.60 20.60
CA PHE A 190 7.00 -12.85 20.98
C PHE A 190 7.88 -14.06 20.66
N LYS A 191 8.04 -14.94 21.66
CA LYS A 191 8.83 -16.16 21.52
C LYS A 191 8.26 -17.04 20.41
N GLY A 192 9.14 -17.49 19.51
CA GLY A 192 8.75 -18.33 18.38
C GLY A 192 8.39 -17.56 17.11
N PHE A 193 8.41 -16.22 17.11
CA PHE A 193 8.37 -15.41 15.90
C PHE A 193 9.78 -15.09 15.41
N SER A 194 9.99 -15.20 14.09
CA SER A 194 11.24 -14.79 13.44
C SER A 194 11.02 -14.39 11.98
N THR A 195 11.98 -13.64 11.44
CA THR A 195 12.08 -13.33 10.01
C THR A 195 13.10 -14.27 9.39
N ALA A 196 12.72 -15.05 8.37
CA ALA A 196 13.62 -15.99 7.71
C ALA A 196 14.53 -15.29 6.71
N GLN A 197 13.96 -14.52 5.80
CA GLN A 197 14.72 -13.78 4.78
C GLN A 197 14.00 -12.51 4.34
N LYS A 198 14.82 -11.54 3.93
CA LYS A 198 14.38 -10.38 3.14
C LYS A 198 14.49 -10.75 1.66
N LEU A 199 13.43 -10.46 0.90
CA LEU A 199 13.38 -10.80 -0.52
C LEU A 199 14.04 -9.73 -1.38
N ASP A 200 14.78 -10.14 -2.39
CA ASP A 200 15.26 -9.27 -3.46
C ASP A 200 14.18 -9.20 -4.56
N LYS A 201 13.65 -7.99 -4.81
CA LYS A 201 12.49 -7.76 -5.66
C LYS A 201 12.86 -7.02 -6.94
N LEU A 202 12.04 -7.17 -7.97
CA LEU A 202 12.14 -6.43 -9.22
C LEU A 202 12.05 -4.91 -8.99
N GLY A 203 11.06 -4.47 -8.21
CA GLY A 203 10.79 -3.09 -7.83
C GLY A 203 10.37 -2.99 -6.36
N MET A 204 9.92 -1.80 -5.96
CA MET A 204 9.55 -1.51 -4.56
C MET A 204 10.67 -1.87 -3.58
N ARG A 205 11.90 -1.63 -3.98
CA ARG A 205 13.09 -2.13 -3.27
C ARG A 205 13.30 -1.49 -1.91
N GLY A 206 12.88 -0.24 -1.72
CA GLY A 206 12.86 0.44 -0.42
C GLY A 206 11.74 -0.02 0.52
N SER A 207 10.88 -0.92 0.09
CA SER A 207 9.83 -1.53 0.90
C SER A 207 10.24 -2.94 1.27
N ASP A 208 10.84 -3.12 2.46
CA ASP A 208 11.31 -4.43 2.90
C ASP A 208 10.17 -5.44 2.92
N THR A 209 10.36 -6.54 2.20
CA THR A 209 9.37 -7.60 2.04
C THR A 209 10.05 -8.93 2.34
N GLY A 210 9.40 -9.80 3.09
CA GLY A 210 10.09 -11.01 3.50
C GLY A 210 9.19 -12.18 3.86
N GLU A 211 9.85 -13.23 4.28
CA GLU A 211 9.29 -14.44 4.84
C GLU A 211 9.30 -14.35 6.37
N LEU A 212 8.17 -14.68 6.97
CA LEU A 212 7.99 -14.71 8.43
C LEU A 212 7.69 -16.14 8.87
N VAL A 213 8.34 -16.57 9.94
CA VAL A 213 8.21 -17.92 10.49
C VAL A 213 7.67 -17.86 11.91
N PHE A 214 6.66 -18.67 12.15
CA PHE A 214 6.04 -18.91 13.45
C PHE A 214 6.30 -20.35 13.85
N GLN A 215 7.11 -20.57 14.88
CA GLN A 215 7.47 -21.88 15.40
C GLN A 215 7.16 -21.93 16.88
N ASN A 216 6.02 -22.53 17.23
CA ASN A 216 5.48 -22.49 18.60
C ASN A 216 5.39 -21.03 19.13
N CYS A 217 4.94 -20.11 18.28
CA CYS A 217 4.83 -18.70 18.66
C CYS A 217 3.67 -18.52 19.63
N GLU A 218 4.01 -18.13 20.85
CA GLU A 218 3.06 -17.94 21.96
C GLU A 218 2.43 -16.57 21.90
N VAL A 219 1.10 -16.52 21.75
CA VAL A 219 0.32 -15.29 21.62
C VAL A 219 -0.73 -15.25 22.71
N PRO A 220 -0.77 -14.23 23.59
CA PRO A 220 -1.80 -14.07 24.61
C PRO A 220 -3.21 -14.06 24.01
N GLU A 221 -4.21 -14.58 24.73
CA GLU A 221 -5.59 -14.61 24.26
C GLU A 221 -6.17 -13.21 24.04
N GLU A 222 -5.75 -12.23 24.84
CA GLU A 222 -6.13 -10.82 24.68
C GLU A 222 -5.62 -10.19 23.36
N ASN A 223 -4.72 -10.84 22.64
CA ASN A 223 -4.21 -10.39 21.35
C ASN A 223 -5.02 -10.90 20.14
N VAL A 224 -6.18 -11.51 20.37
CA VAL A 224 -7.14 -11.80 19.30
C VAL A 224 -7.79 -10.50 18.84
N LEU A 225 -7.72 -10.21 17.53
CA LEU A 225 -8.30 -9.01 16.93
C LEU A 225 -9.69 -9.31 16.35
N GLY A 226 -10.69 -8.55 16.76
CA GLY A 226 -12.03 -8.61 16.21
C GLY A 226 -12.86 -9.84 16.59
N GLY A 227 -12.30 -10.75 17.41
CA GLY A 227 -12.96 -11.96 17.91
C GLY A 227 -12.48 -13.26 17.28
N LEU A 228 -12.68 -14.37 17.98
CA LEU A 228 -12.34 -15.71 17.52
C LEU A 228 -13.16 -16.06 16.26
N ASP A 229 -12.52 -16.66 15.26
CA ASP A 229 -13.09 -17.03 13.95
C ASP A 229 -13.72 -15.87 13.14
N GLN A 230 -13.44 -14.62 13.54
CA GLN A 230 -13.88 -13.42 12.84
C GLN A 230 -12.80 -12.84 11.88
N GLY A 231 -11.67 -13.50 11.75
CA GLY A 231 -10.54 -13.03 10.93
C GLY A 231 -10.92 -12.77 9.48
N LEU A 232 -11.81 -13.58 8.90
CA LEU A 232 -12.28 -13.37 7.53
C LEU A 232 -13.06 -12.03 7.40
N ARG A 233 -13.90 -11.69 8.36
CA ARG A 233 -14.63 -10.42 8.40
C ARG A 233 -13.67 -9.23 8.52
N VAL A 234 -12.69 -9.35 9.44
CA VAL A 234 -11.65 -8.33 9.63
C VAL A 234 -10.88 -8.12 8.33
N LEU A 235 -10.40 -9.22 7.71
CA LEU A 235 -9.62 -9.18 6.48
C LEU A 235 -10.38 -8.55 5.31
N MET A 236 -11.57 -9.07 4.99
CA MET A 236 -12.30 -8.66 3.79
C MET A 236 -12.75 -7.20 3.87
N SER A 237 -13.24 -6.76 5.02
CA SER A 237 -13.58 -5.35 5.23
C SER A 237 -12.37 -4.42 5.13
N GLY A 238 -11.19 -4.86 5.59
CA GLY A 238 -9.97 -4.06 5.49
C GLY A 238 -9.43 -3.96 4.08
N LEU A 239 -9.51 -5.05 3.30
CA LEU A 239 -8.99 -5.09 1.92
C LEU A 239 -9.70 -4.11 0.98
N ASP A 240 -10.97 -3.81 1.18
CA ASP A 240 -11.68 -2.86 0.32
C ASP A 240 -11.13 -1.44 0.53
N TYR A 241 -10.95 -1.01 1.76
CA TYR A 241 -10.29 0.28 2.07
C TYR A 241 -8.82 0.32 1.63
N GLU A 242 -8.08 -0.78 1.82
CA GLU A 242 -6.70 -0.89 1.34
C GLU A 242 -6.60 -0.65 -0.16
N ARG A 243 -7.44 -1.31 -0.96
CA ARG A 243 -7.44 -1.19 -2.41
C ARG A 243 -7.62 0.25 -2.86
N VAL A 244 -8.53 0.96 -2.21
CA VAL A 244 -8.78 2.38 -2.50
C VAL A 244 -7.53 3.21 -2.16
N VAL A 245 -7.00 3.07 -0.96
CA VAL A 245 -5.85 3.85 -0.51
C VAL A 245 -4.60 3.54 -1.35
N LEU A 246 -4.31 2.26 -1.61
CA LEU A 246 -3.16 1.86 -2.42
C LEU A 246 -3.30 2.24 -3.90
N SER A 247 -4.52 2.49 -4.41
CA SER A 247 -4.72 2.96 -5.79
C SER A 247 -4.12 4.34 -6.05
N ALA A 248 -3.84 5.12 -5.01
CA ALA A 248 -3.16 6.41 -5.10
C ALA A 248 -1.65 6.27 -5.39
N GLY A 249 -1.03 5.13 -5.04
CA GLY A 249 0.37 4.86 -5.37
C GLY A 249 0.66 4.88 -6.87
N PRO A 250 -0.09 4.14 -7.70
CA PRO A 250 -0.05 4.24 -9.16
C PRO A 250 -0.22 5.67 -9.68
N VAL A 251 -1.11 6.49 -9.08
CA VAL A 251 -1.30 7.90 -9.47
C VAL A 251 -0.03 8.72 -9.19
N GLY A 252 0.59 8.50 -8.02
CA GLY A 252 1.89 9.11 -7.70
C GLY A 252 2.99 8.74 -8.70
N ILE A 253 3.08 7.46 -9.11
CA ILE A 253 4.02 7.01 -10.14
C ILE A 253 3.74 7.70 -11.48
N MET A 254 2.47 7.78 -11.90
CA MET A 254 2.10 8.46 -13.15
C MET A 254 2.45 9.95 -13.10
N GLN A 255 2.25 10.61 -11.97
CA GLN A 255 2.67 12.00 -11.80
C GLN A 255 4.21 12.14 -11.89
N ALA A 256 4.96 11.24 -11.27
CA ALA A 256 6.43 11.22 -11.38
C ALA A 256 6.90 11.01 -12.82
N CYS A 257 6.18 10.20 -13.62
CA CYS A 257 6.46 10.06 -15.06
C CYS A 257 6.27 11.40 -15.80
N MET A 258 5.21 12.16 -15.50
CA MET A 258 4.99 13.48 -16.10
C MET A 258 6.08 14.48 -15.67
N ASP A 259 6.43 14.49 -14.39
CA ASP A 259 7.47 15.38 -13.84
C ASP A 259 8.84 15.12 -14.48
N LEU A 260 9.11 13.90 -14.89
CA LEU A 260 10.33 13.50 -15.58
C LEU A 260 10.30 13.85 -17.07
N VAL A 261 9.19 13.53 -17.74
CA VAL A 261 9.11 13.63 -19.22
C VAL A 261 8.96 15.06 -19.68
N LEU A 262 8.09 15.88 -19.04
CA LEU A 262 7.79 17.23 -19.52
C LEU A 262 9.00 18.16 -19.61
N PRO A 263 9.87 18.27 -18.59
CA PRO A 263 11.08 19.09 -18.69
C PRO A 263 12.04 18.58 -19.76
N TYR A 264 12.18 17.25 -19.87
CA TYR A 264 13.09 16.63 -20.83
C TYR A 264 12.69 16.93 -22.28
N VAL A 265 11.42 16.74 -22.65
CA VAL A 265 10.94 16.94 -24.02
C VAL A 265 10.97 18.41 -24.46
N ARG A 266 10.93 19.36 -23.49
CA ARG A 266 11.07 20.80 -23.74
C ARG A 266 12.52 21.21 -24.00
N GLN A 267 13.48 20.51 -23.39
CA GLN A 267 14.90 20.86 -23.45
C GLN A 267 15.65 20.08 -24.54
N ARG A 268 15.33 18.80 -24.71
CA ARG A 268 16.01 17.92 -25.68
C ARG A 268 15.64 18.31 -27.10
N LYS A 269 16.65 18.60 -27.93
CA LYS A 269 16.47 18.97 -29.33
C LYS A 269 16.95 17.86 -30.26
N GLN A 270 16.21 17.61 -31.33
CA GLN A 270 16.57 16.81 -32.47
C GLN A 270 15.94 17.43 -33.72
N PHE A 271 16.58 17.25 -34.89
CA PHE A 271 16.13 17.84 -36.15
C PHE A 271 15.88 19.37 -36.08
N GLY A 272 16.70 20.05 -35.27
CA GLY A 272 16.65 21.52 -35.12
C GLY A 272 15.62 22.09 -34.14
N GLN A 273 14.74 21.27 -33.52
CA GLN A 273 13.68 21.72 -32.64
C GLN A 273 13.57 20.85 -31.36
N ALA A 274 12.84 21.31 -30.35
CA ALA A 274 12.56 20.53 -29.15
C ALA A 274 11.75 19.29 -29.53
N ILE A 275 12.05 18.13 -28.90
CA ILE A 275 11.34 16.89 -29.25
C ILE A 275 9.87 16.94 -28.87
N GLY A 276 9.47 17.80 -27.93
CA GLY A 276 8.07 18.04 -27.57
C GLY A 276 7.27 18.77 -28.65
N GLU A 277 7.92 19.33 -29.68
CA GLU A 277 7.26 20.00 -30.80
C GLU A 277 6.80 19.01 -31.89
N PHE A 278 7.27 17.77 -31.87
CA PHE A 278 6.81 16.74 -32.82
C PHE A 278 5.40 16.25 -32.46
N GLU A 279 4.53 16.14 -33.45
CA GLU A 279 3.11 15.78 -33.25
C GLU A 279 2.92 14.42 -32.56
N LEU A 280 3.77 13.42 -32.90
CA LEU A 280 3.72 12.11 -32.23
C LEU A 280 4.12 12.19 -30.75
N MET A 281 4.98 13.12 -30.37
CA MET A 281 5.32 13.36 -28.97
C MET A 281 4.18 14.11 -28.26
N GLN A 282 3.58 15.10 -28.91
CA GLN A 282 2.40 15.81 -28.39
C GLN A 282 1.24 14.85 -28.15
N GLY A 283 0.97 13.93 -29.07
CA GLY A 283 -0.02 12.86 -28.91
C GLY A 283 0.27 12.00 -27.67
N LYS A 284 1.53 11.57 -27.50
CA LYS A 284 1.96 10.80 -26.32
C LYS A 284 1.75 11.57 -25.01
N LEU A 285 2.12 12.84 -24.96
CA LEU A 285 1.92 13.68 -23.78
C LEU A 285 0.44 13.88 -23.46
N ALA A 286 -0.42 14.04 -24.46
CA ALA A 286 -1.85 14.14 -24.30
C ALA A 286 -2.46 12.86 -23.71
N ASP A 287 -2.05 11.68 -24.19
CA ASP A 287 -2.48 10.39 -23.65
C ASP A 287 -2.02 10.19 -22.21
N MET A 288 -0.80 10.59 -21.88
CA MET A 288 -0.26 10.52 -20.51
C MET A 288 -1.04 11.43 -19.58
N ASP A 289 -1.27 12.68 -19.94
CA ASP A 289 -1.99 13.66 -19.10
C ASP A 289 -3.45 13.25 -18.88
N THR A 290 -4.17 12.87 -19.93
CA THR A 290 -5.56 12.45 -19.83
C THR A 290 -5.71 11.18 -19.01
N THR A 291 -4.79 10.21 -19.15
CA THR A 291 -4.77 8.99 -18.34
C THR A 291 -4.57 9.31 -16.86
N LEU A 292 -3.60 10.15 -16.53
CA LEU A 292 -3.33 10.57 -15.15
C LEU A 292 -4.54 11.24 -14.52
N ASN A 293 -5.16 12.19 -15.23
CA ASN A 293 -6.33 12.92 -14.72
C ASN A 293 -7.55 12.00 -14.54
N ALA A 294 -7.79 11.07 -15.46
CA ALA A 294 -8.87 10.08 -15.34
C ALA A 294 -8.65 9.14 -14.13
N CYS A 295 -7.42 8.64 -13.94
CA CYS A 295 -7.08 7.82 -12.79
C CYS A 295 -7.25 8.56 -11.48
N ARG A 296 -6.78 9.80 -11.40
CA ARG A 296 -6.88 10.64 -10.20
C ARG A 296 -8.34 10.92 -9.85
N ALA A 297 -9.17 11.29 -10.83
CA ALA A 297 -10.60 11.48 -10.65
C ALA A 297 -11.29 10.23 -10.08
N TYR A 298 -10.94 9.05 -10.61
CA TYR A 298 -11.50 7.78 -10.13
C TYR A 298 -11.08 7.48 -8.69
N VAL A 299 -9.80 7.64 -8.34
CA VAL A 299 -9.32 7.45 -6.96
C VAL A 299 -10.07 8.35 -5.98
N TYR A 300 -10.18 9.64 -6.27
CA TYR A 300 -10.85 10.57 -5.36
C TYR A 300 -12.35 10.32 -5.25
N ALA A 301 -13.00 9.91 -6.34
CA ALA A 301 -14.41 9.54 -6.31
C ALA A 301 -14.67 8.35 -5.38
N VAL A 302 -13.84 7.29 -5.46
CA VAL A 302 -14.00 6.12 -4.60
C VAL A 302 -13.51 6.38 -3.16
N ALA A 303 -12.51 7.25 -2.95
CA ALA A 303 -12.11 7.69 -1.61
C ALA A 303 -13.26 8.42 -0.88
N ARG A 304 -14.01 9.27 -1.58
CA ARG A 304 -15.24 9.89 -1.01
C ARG A 304 -16.32 8.87 -0.63
N GLN A 305 -16.42 7.75 -1.36
CA GLN A 305 -17.31 6.65 -0.96
C GLN A 305 -16.83 5.97 0.32
N CYS A 306 -15.50 5.86 0.53
CA CYS A 306 -14.95 5.39 1.79
C CYS A 306 -15.35 6.30 2.95
N ASP A 307 -15.25 7.62 2.79
CA ASP A 307 -15.64 8.60 3.80
C ASP A 307 -17.14 8.55 4.11
N ALA A 308 -17.95 8.33 3.10
CA ALA A 308 -19.39 8.16 3.25
C ALA A 308 -19.81 6.77 3.78
N GLY A 309 -18.89 5.81 3.90
CA GLY A 309 -19.18 4.43 4.30
C GLY A 309 -19.98 3.65 3.24
N THR A 310 -19.95 4.08 1.98
CA THR A 310 -20.73 3.51 0.86
C THR A 310 -19.89 2.78 -0.17
N VAL A 311 -18.57 2.66 0.08
CA VAL A 311 -17.66 1.98 -0.85
C VAL A 311 -18.08 0.51 -1.04
N THR A 312 -18.19 0.10 -2.30
CA THR A 312 -18.47 -1.30 -2.65
C THR A 312 -17.17 -2.04 -2.94
N ARG A 313 -17.21 -3.35 -2.79
CA ARG A 313 -16.08 -4.22 -3.17
C ARG A 313 -15.74 -4.09 -4.65
N LYS A 314 -16.75 -3.95 -5.51
CA LYS A 314 -16.62 -3.73 -6.95
C LYS A 314 -15.84 -2.43 -7.23
N ASP A 315 -16.21 -1.32 -6.60
CA ASP A 315 -15.57 -0.02 -6.81
C ASP A 315 -14.13 -0.01 -6.30
N ALA A 316 -13.90 -0.58 -5.12
CA ALA A 316 -12.55 -0.74 -4.56
C ALA A 316 -11.64 -1.59 -5.46
N ALA A 317 -12.16 -2.70 -6.00
CA ALA A 317 -11.40 -3.53 -6.94
C ALA A 317 -11.18 -2.82 -8.29
N GLY A 318 -12.19 -2.07 -8.77
CA GLY A 318 -12.15 -1.35 -10.04
C GLY A 318 -11.10 -0.24 -10.06
N VAL A 319 -11.05 0.56 -9.01
CA VAL A 319 -10.12 1.70 -8.96
C VAL A 319 -8.66 1.23 -8.97
N ILE A 320 -8.29 0.23 -8.16
CA ILE A 320 -6.91 -0.27 -8.15
C ILE A 320 -6.57 -1.09 -9.41
N LEU A 321 -7.54 -1.82 -10.00
CA LEU A 321 -7.34 -2.51 -11.26
C LEU A 321 -6.95 -1.53 -12.36
N TYR A 322 -7.73 -0.47 -12.52
CA TYR A 322 -7.52 0.50 -13.59
C TYR A 322 -6.23 1.29 -13.39
N THR A 323 -6.01 1.84 -12.21
CA THR A 323 -4.83 2.67 -11.92
C THR A 323 -3.53 1.88 -12.02
N ALA A 324 -3.49 0.63 -11.54
CA ALA A 324 -2.30 -0.24 -11.62
C ALA A 324 -1.86 -0.48 -13.07
N GLU A 325 -2.78 -0.90 -13.94
CA GLU A 325 -2.46 -1.17 -15.35
C GLU A 325 -2.10 0.11 -16.11
N ARG A 326 -2.76 1.24 -15.80
CA ARG A 326 -2.43 2.54 -16.41
C ARG A 326 -1.05 3.03 -15.98
N ALA A 327 -0.65 2.85 -14.73
CA ALA A 327 0.68 3.24 -14.26
C ALA A 327 1.80 2.46 -14.94
N THR A 328 1.65 1.14 -15.09
CA THR A 328 2.62 0.31 -15.83
C THR A 328 2.72 0.77 -17.29
N HIS A 329 1.58 0.97 -17.97
CA HIS A 329 1.56 1.45 -19.35
C HIS A 329 2.21 2.84 -19.47
N MET A 330 1.88 3.78 -18.59
CA MET A 330 2.41 5.13 -18.61
C MET A 330 3.92 5.17 -18.33
N SER A 331 4.42 4.30 -17.45
CA SER A 331 5.86 4.17 -17.18
C SER A 331 6.63 3.71 -18.44
N LEU A 332 6.06 2.79 -19.23
CA LEU A 332 6.62 2.41 -20.53
C LEU A 332 6.62 3.58 -21.52
N GLN A 333 5.56 4.40 -21.53
CA GLN A 333 5.50 5.60 -22.37
C GLN A 333 6.52 6.66 -21.94
N ALA A 334 6.78 6.77 -20.62
CA ALA A 334 7.82 7.68 -20.11
C ALA A 334 9.22 7.24 -20.57
N ILE A 335 9.56 5.94 -20.45
CA ILE A 335 10.82 5.39 -20.97
C ILE A 335 10.95 5.71 -22.47
N GLN A 336 9.89 5.45 -23.24
CA GLN A 336 9.88 5.67 -24.68
C GLN A 336 10.05 7.16 -25.06
N ALA A 337 9.42 8.07 -24.29
CA ALA A 337 9.53 9.52 -24.53
C ALA A 337 10.95 10.06 -24.27
N LEU A 338 11.67 9.46 -23.34
CA LEU A 338 13.06 9.81 -23.00
C LEU A 338 14.07 9.20 -23.97
N GLY A 339 13.65 8.24 -24.82
CA GLY A 339 14.52 7.57 -25.77
C GLY A 339 15.67 6.81 -25.09
N GLY A 340 16.88 6.87 -25.64
CA GLY A 340 18.04 6.18 -25.09
C GLY A 340 18.31 6.52 -23.63
N MET A 341 18.07 7.77 -23.21
CA MET A 341 18.22 8.18 -21.81
C MET A 341 17.23 7.47 -20.88
N GLY A 342 16.01 7.22 -21.35
CA GLY A 342 15.01 6.47 -20.56
C GLY A 342 15.37 5.02 -20.30
N TYR A 343 16.31 4.46 -21.08
CA TYR A 343 16.80 3.09 -20.92
C TYR A 343 18.03 2.98 -20.01
N MET A 344 18.55 4.12 -19.56
CA MET A 344 19.71 4.18 -18.66
C MET A 344 19.26 4.20 -17.20
N ASN A 345 20.02 3.52 -16.31
CA ASN A 345 19.68 3.43 -14.88
C ASN A 345 19.82 4.75 -14.10
N GLU A 346 20.56 5.71 -14.66
CA GLU A 346 20.68 7.07 -14.10
C GLU A 346 19.36 7.86 -14.17
N MET A 347 18.43 7.40 -15.04
CA MET A 347 17.09 7.98 -15.13
C MET A 347 16.09 7.17 -14.29
N PRO A 348 15.23 7.82 -13.52
CA PRO A 348 14.29 7.10 -12.64
C PRO A 348 13.19 6.34 -13.39
N ALA A 349 13.07 6.48 -14.71
CA ALA A 349 12.01 5.87 -15.52
C ALA A 349 11.95 4.33 -15.38
N GLY A 350 13.11 3.66 -15.36
CA GLY A 350 13.19 2.21 -15.13
C GLY A 350 12.71 1.80 -13.74
N ARG A 351 13.03 2.59 -12.71
CA ARG A 351 12.52 2.37 -11.35
C ARG A 351 11.00 2.51 -11.30
N LEU A 352 10.44 3.58 -11.89
CA LEU A 352 9.00 3.82 -11.93
C LEU A 352 8.24 2.64 -12.57
N LEU A 353 8.78 2.07 -13.66
CA LEU A 353 8.19 0.88 -14.30
C LEU A 353 8.24 -0.35 -13.39
N ARG A 354 9.39 -0.61 -12.77
CA ARG A 354 9.57 -1.76 -11.87
C ARG A 354 8.65 -1.67 -10.65
N ASP A 355 8.50 -0.47 -10.10
CA ASP A 355 7.63 -0.18 -8.96
C ASP A 355 6.13 -0.30 -9.35
N ALA A 356 5.74 0.24 -10.51
CA ALA A 356 4.36 0.17 -10.99
C ALA A 356 3.85 -1.27 -11.11
N LYS A 357 4.71 -2.19 -11.57
CA LYS A 357 4.31 -3.59 -11.81
C LYS A 357 3.81 -4.31 -10.56
N LEU A 358 4.26 -3.95 -9.36
CA LEU A 358 3.76 -4.56 -8.15
C LEU A 358 2.25 -4.36 -7.95
N TYR A 359 1.73 -3.20 -8.32
CA TYR A 359 0.30 -2.89 -8.12
C TYR A 359 -0.65 -3.75 -8.95
N GLU A 360 -0.18 -4.41 -10.01
CA GLU A 360 -0.96 -5.40 -10.75
C GLU A 360 -1.01 -6.79 -10.06
N ILE A 361 -0.15 -7.00 -9.06
CA ILE A 361 0.04 -8.29 -8.38
C ILE A 361 -0.44 -8.23 -6.93
N GLY A 362 -0.03 -7.20 -6.18
CA GLY A 362 -0.33 -7.04 -4.76
C GLY A 362 -1.78 -6.63 -4.49
N ALA A 363 -2.29 -6.84 -3.28
CA ALA A 363 -3.69 -6.59 -2.90
C ALA A 363 -4.74 -7.33 -3.77
N GLY A 364 -4.35 -8.51 -4.29
CA GLY A 364 -5.06 -9.30 -5.31
C GLY A 364 -4.61 -8.94 -6.72
N THR A 365 -4.35 -9.97 -7.55
CA THR A 365 -3.89 -9.76 -8.92
C THR A 365 -4.96 -9.09 -9.79
N SER A 366 -4.55 -8.50 -10.92
CA SER A 366 -5.48 -7.92 -11.90
C SER A 366 -6.58 -8.89 -12.32
N GLU A 367 -6.25 -10.20 -12.43
CA GLU A 367 -7.19 -11.27 -12.77
C GLU A 367 -8.21 -11.50 -11.65
N ILE A 368 -7.76 -11.55 -10.38
CA ILE A 368 -8.62 -11.69 -9.21
C ILE A 368 -9.59 -10.50 -9.09
N ARG A 369 -9.10 -9.28 -9.35
CA ARG A 369 -9.94 -8.07 -9.34
C ARG A 369 -11.01 -8.13 -10.43
N ARG A 370 -10.65 -8.55 -11.67
CA ARG A 370 -11.60 -8.74 -12.77
C ARG A 370 -12.65 -9.80 -12.45
N MET A 371 -12.23 -10.93 -11.92
CA MET A 371 -13.13 -12.00 -11.49
C MET A 371 -14.11 -11.49 -10.43
N LEU A 372 -13.63 -10.73 -9.45
CA LEU A 372 -14.43 -10.17 -8.37
C LEU A 372 -15.47 -9.19 -8.93
N ILE A 373 -15.05 -8.23 -9.75
CA ILE A 373 -15.94 -7.23 -10.37
C ILE A 373 -17.00 -7.93 -11.22
N GLY A 374 -16.59 -8.86 -12.09
CA GLY A 374 -17.49 -9.60 -12.97
C GLY A 374 -18.55 -10.40 -12.21
N ARG A 375 -18.13 -11.02 -11.07
CA ARG A 375 -19.06 -11.77 -10.21
C ARG A 375 -20.08 -10.83 -9.54
N GLU A 376 -19.64 -9.71 -8.96
CA GLU A 376 -20.54 -8.76 -8.30
C GLU A 376 -21.57 -8.17 -9.28
N LEU A 377 -21.13 -7.83 -10.50
CA LEU A 377 -22.03 -7.37 -11.56
C LEU A 377 -23.06 -8.44 -11.98
N PHE A 378 -22.61 -9.71 -12.10
CA PHE A 378 -23.50 -10.81 -12.48
C PHE A 378 -24.51 -11.14 -11.38
N GLU A 379 -24.11 -11.08 -10.11
CA GLU A 379 -24.98 -11.38 -8.96
C GLU A 379 -25.89 -10.21 -8.57
N GLY A 380 -25.78 -9.04 -9.24
CA GLY A 380 -26.57 -7.85 -8.96
C GLY A 380 -26.31 -7.28 -7.55
N ARG A 381 -25.14 -7.46 -7.01
CA ARG A 381 -24.68 -6.88 -5.75
C ARG A 381 -24.09 -5.51 -6.06
N GLU A 382 -24.95 -4.49 -6.03
CA GLU A 382 -24.54 -3.09 -6.18
C GLU A 382 -24.13 -2.47 -4.86
#